data_32024439e5fcef292ca59410f89f8b6a
#
_entry.id   32024439e5fcef292ca59410f89f8b6a
#
_cell.length_a   1.000
_cell.length_b   1.000
_cell.length_c   1.000
_cell.angle_alpha   90.00
_cell.angle_beta   90.00
_cell.angle_gamma   90.00
#
_symmetry.space_group_name_H-M   'P 1'
#
loop_
_entity.id
_entity.type
_entity.pdbx_description
1 polymer ?
#
loop_
_entity_poly.entity_id
_entity_poly.type
_entity_poly.pdbx_seq_one_letter_code
_entity_poly.pdbx_strand_id
1 'polypeptide(L)'
;IYAMVIGSGQNLNAASDLFQKSVNEMKFLIKYFKGDQSTILGLAGIGDLYVSAVGGRNSKMGEYLGKGFTFTAAKKKFMPKDTVEGEQLAREIAPYILRKINKKKIPLMINLLKTILYNKKI
;
A
#
# COMPACT_ATOMS: atom_id res chain seq x y z
N ILE A 1 -2.23 -1.80 -2.01
CA ILE A 1 -1.79 -1.97 -3.42
C ILE A 1 -2.46 -3.20 -4.03
N TYR A 2 -2.31 -4.41 -3.46
CA TYR A 2 -2.96 -5.63 -3.97
C TYR A 2 -4.47 -5.44 -4.22
N ALA A 3 -5.20 -4.95 -3.23
CA ALA A 3 -6.63 -4.70 -3.33
C ALA A 3 -7.00 -3.62 -4.38
N MET A 4 -6.10 -2.69 -4.66
CA MET A 4 -6.27 -1.71 -5.74
C MET A 4 -6.33 -2.40 -7.11
N VAL A 5 -5.48 -3.40 -7.34
CA VAL A 5 -5.48 -4.17 -8.59
C VAL A 5 -6.74 -5.00 -8.73
N ILE A 6 -7.16 -5.68 -7.67
CA ILE A 6 -8.43 -6.43 -7.67
C ILE A 6 -9.61 -5.48 -7.92
N GLY A 7 -9.65 -4.32 -7.27
CA GLY A 7 -10.69 -3.32 -7.46
C GLY A 7 -10.76 -2.75 -8.87
N SER A 8 -9.64 -2.71 -9.61
CA SER A 8 -9.60 -2.26 -11.01
C SER A 8 -10.03 -3.33 -12.02
N GLY A 9 -10.39 -4.54 -11.56
CA GLY A 9 -10.78 -5.65 -12.44
C GLY A 9 -9.60 -6.39 -13.09
N GLN A 10 -8.37 -6.15 -12.63
CA GLN A 10 -7.19 -6.89 -13.10
C GLN A 10 -7.21 -8.34 -12.60
N ASN A 11 -6.55 -9.22 -13.32
CA ASN A 11 -6.53 -10.65 -13.02
C ASN A 11 -5.52 -11.01 -11.91
N LEU A 12 -5.57 -12.27 -11.44
CA LEU A 12 -4.69 -12.78 -10.38
C LEU A 12 -3.20 -12.74 -10.74
N ASN A 13 -2.84 -12.83 -12.02
CA ASN A 13 -1.45 -12.74 -12.44
C ASN A 13 -0.88 -11.34 -12.18
N ALA A 14 -1.66 -10.28 -12.46
CA ALA A 14 -1.28 -8.92 -12.15
C ALA A 14 -1.16 -8.70 -10.63
N ALA A 15 -2.05 -9.30 -9.85
CA ALA A 15 -1.99 -9.24 -8.39
C ALA A 15 -0.76 -9.97 -7.84
N SER A 16 -0.39 -11.13 -8.41
CA SER A 16 0.81 -11.88 -8.05
C SER A 16 2.10 -11.11 -8.34
N ASP A 17 2.21 -10.47 -9.51
CA ASP A 17 3.34 -9.60 -9.87
C ASP A 17 3.49 -8.44 -8.87
N LEU A 18 2.38 -7.81 -8.50
CA LEU A 18 2.40 -6.73 -7.51
C LEU A 18 2.77 -7.22 -6.11
N PHE A 19 2.34 -8.42 -5.73
CA PHE A 19 2.75 -9.02 -4.47
C PHE A 19 4.27 -9.20 -4.41
N GLN A 20 4.86 -9.78 -5.46
CA GLN A 20 6.31 -9.95 -5.57
C GLN A 20 7.05 -8.61 -5.54
N LYS A 21 6.56 -7.61 -6.26
CA LYS A 21 7.13 -6.25 -6.25
C LYS A 21 7.03 -5.62 -4.87
N SER A 22 5.92 -5.79 -4.16
CA SER A 22 5.74 -5.29 -2.79
C SER A 22 6.74 -5.91 -1.83
N VAL A 23 6.97 -7.22 -1.91
CA VAL A 23 8.01 -7.90 -1.10
C VAL A 23 9.39 -7.32 -1.39
N ASN A 24 9.72 -7.05 -2.64
CA ASN A 24 11.00 -6.44 -2.99
C ASN A 24 11.17 -5.02 -2.43
N GLU A 25 10.11 -4.20 -2.45
CA GLU A 25 10.14 -2.88 -1.82
C GLU A 25 10.26 -2.97 -0.30
N MET A 26 9.57 -3.93 0.35
CA MET A 26 9.73 -4.20 1.78
C MET A 26 11.19 -4.57 2.11
N LYS A 27 11.81 -5.46 1.33
CA LYS A 27 13.23 -5.82 1.50
C LYS A 27 14.13 -4.58 1.44
N PHE A 28 13.91 -3.73 0.45
CA PHE A 28 14.67 -2.51 0.34
C PHE A 28 14.49 -1.58 1.54
N LEU A 29 13.25 -1.37 2.00
CA LEU A 29 12.94 -0.49 3.14
C LEU A 29 13.53 -1.03 4.44
N ILE A 30 13.39 -2.33 4.72
CA ILE A 30 13.97 -2.94 5.92
C ILE A 30 15.49 -2.77 5.93
N LYS A 31 16.15 -3.02 4.81
CA LYS A 31 17.60 -2.80 4.68
C LYS A 31 17.97 -1.32 4.86
N TYR A 32 17.20 -0.42 4.26
CA TYR A 32 17.43 1.02 4.37
C TYR A 32 17.38 1.51 5.83
N PHE A 33 16.41 1.01 6.59
CA PHE A 33 16.26 1.32 8.02
C PHE A 33 17.11 0.42 8.94
N LYS A 34 18.04 -0.35 8.39
CA LYS A 34 18.93 -1.24 9.14
C LYS A 34 18.20 -2.32 9.96
N GLY A 35 17.01 -2.72 9.53
CA GLY A 35 16.26 -3.82 10.12
C GLY A 35 16.76 -5.19 9.67
N ASP A 36 16.31 -6.24 10.38
CA ASP A 36 16.63 -7.62 10.03
C ASP A 36 15.80 -8.09 8.83
N GLN A 37 16.48 -8.43 7.73
CA GLN A 37 15.82 -8.89 6.50
C GLN A 37 15.13 -10.26 6.66
N SER A 38 15.50 -11.07 7.64
CA SER A 38 14.84 -12.36 7.92
C SER A 38 13.38 -12.16 8.33
N THR A 39 13.04 -11.01 8.94
CA THR A 39 11.68 -10.62 9.33
C THR A 39 10.70 -10.63 8.15
N ILE A 40 11.19 -10.41 6.93
CA ILE A 40 10.34 -10.36 5.72
C ILE A 40 9.63 -11.68 5.47
N LEU A 41 10.32 -12.79 5.67
CA LEU A 41 9.80 -14.14 5.41
C LEU A 41 8.95 -14.69 6.56
N GLY A 42 8.87 -13.97 7.66
CA GLY A 42 8.10 -14.34 8.84
C GLY A 42 6.67 -13.76 8.84
N LEU A 43 6.00 -13.97 9.98
CA LEU A 43 4.62 -13.48 10.19
C LEU A 43 4.51 -11.95 10.10
N ALA A 44 5.50 -11.22 10.59
CA ALA A 44 5.52 -9.75 10.55
C ALA A 44 5.84 -9.18 9.15
N GLY A 45 6.23 -10.01 8.19
CA GLY A 45 6.50 -9.62 6.80
C GLY A 45 5.44 -10.17 5.84
N ILE A 46 5.76 -11.27 5.17
CA ILE A 46 4.87 -11.90 4.18
C ILE A 46 3.55 -12.35 4.81
N GLY A 47 3.55 -12.82 6.06
CA GLY A 47 2.33 -13.22 6.75
C GLY A 47 1.35 -12.06 6.89
N ASP A 48 1.80 -10.92 7.40
CA ASP A 48 0.96 -9.72 7.54
C ASP A 48 0.54 -9.15 6.18
N LEU A 49 1.45 -9.15 5.20
CA LEU A 49 1.14 -8.74 3.84
C LEU A 49 0.02 -9.58 3.24
N TYR A 50 0.03 -10.91 3.46
CA TYR A 50 -1.01 -11.82 2.98
C TYR A 50 -2.36 -11.52 3.64
N VAL A 51 -2.41 -11.44 4.96
CA VAL A 51 -3.65 -11.16 5.71
C VAL A 51 -4.22 -9.80 5.32
N SER A 52 -3.37 -8.78 5.23
CA SER A 52 -3.77 -7.43 4.82
C SER A 52 -4.22 -7.34 3.36
N ALA A 53 -3.74 -8.22 2.49
CA ALA A 53 -4.18 -8.29 1.10
C ALA A 53 -5.59 -8.90 0.97
N VAL A 54 -5.89 -9.91 1.79
CA VAL A 54 -7.17 -10.67 1.71
C VAL A 54 -8.32 -9.93 2.41
N GLY A 55 -8.04 -9.10 3.40
CA GLY A 55 -9.11 -8.44 4.16
C GLY A 55 -8.64 -7.21 4.95
N GLY A 56 -9.57 -6.64 5.70
CA GLY A 56 -9.34 -5.49 6.56
C GLY A 56 -9.66 -4.14 5.90
N ARG A 57 -9.61 -3.09 6.70
CA ARG A 57 -10.03 -1.73 6.29
C ARG A 57 -9.10 -1.12 5.25
N ASN A 58 -7.80 -1.38 5.34
CA ASN A 58 -6.82 -0.94 4.34
C ASN A 58 -7.06 -1.62 2.98
N SER A 59 -7.39 -2.91 2.97
CA SER A 59 -7.73 -3.65 1.76
C SER A 59 -9.02 -3.11 1.12
N LYS A 60 -10.06 -2.93 1.91
CA LYS A 60 -11.34 -2.37 1.45
C LYS A 60 -11.17 -0.97 0.84
N MET A 61 -10.38 -0.10 1.47
CA MET A 61 -10.03 1.20 0.89
C MET A 61 -9.28 1.02 -0.43
N GLY A 62 -8.33 0.10 -0.49
CA GLY A 62 -7.58 -0.22 -1.71
C GLY A 62 -8.49 -0.61 -2.87
N GLU A 63 -9.52 -1.42 -2.65
CA GLU A 63 -10.50 -1.78 -3.69
C GLU A 63 -11.24 -0.56 -4.24
N TYR A 64 -11.69 0.36 -3.38
CA TYR A 64 -12.35 1.58 -3.84
C TYR A 64 -11.42 2.48 -4.65
N LEU A 65 -10.16 2.59 -4.25
CA LEU A 65 -9.16 3.30 -5.04
C LEU A 65 -8.96 2.65 -6.41
N GLY A 66 -8.88 1.31 -6.46
CA GLY A 66 -8.80 0.54 -7.70
C GLY A 66 -10.01 0.71 -8.62
N LYS A 67 -11.21 0.91 -8.04
CA LYS A 67 -12.44 1.26 -8.77
C LYS A 67 -12.48 2.71 -9.26
N GLY A 68 -11.42 3.48 -9.08
CA GLY A 68 -11.28 4.85 -9.57
C GLY A 68 -11.81 5.93 -8.64
N PHE A 69 -12.12 5.63 -7.37
CA PHE A 69 -12.44 6.65 -6.38
C PHE A 69 -11.16 7.30 -5.85
N THR A 70 -11.24 8.59 -5.49
CA THR A 70 -10.19 9.20 -4.68
C THR A 70 -10.32 8.74 -3.23
N PHE A 71 -9.25 8.88 -2.43
CA PHE A 71 -9.27 8.50 -1.02
C PHE A 71 -10.41 9.17 -0.25
N THR A 72 -10.52 10.49 -0.39
CA THR A 72 -11.55 11.28 0.31
C THR A 72 -12.98 10.89 -0.12
N ALA A 73 -13.20 10.67 -1.42
CA ALA A 73 -14.51 10.24 -1.92
C ALA A 73 -14.89 8.85 -1.41
N ALA A 74 -13.95 7.89 -1.45
CA ALA A 74 -14.17 6.54 -0.95
C ALA A 74 -14.44 6.54 0.57
N LYS A 75 -13.64 7.29 1.33
CA LYS A 75 -13.80 7.44 2.78
C LYS A 75 -15.18 7.98 3.15
N LYS A 76 -15.59 9.08 2.53
CA LYS A 76 -16.88 9.73 2.79
C LYS A 76 -18.07 8.84 2.42
N LYS A 77 -18.01 8.17 1.28
CA LYS A 77 -19.16 7.44 0.72
C LYS A 77 -19.33 6.04 1.31
N PHE A 78 -18.23 5.30 1.50
CA PHE A 78 -18.29 3.87 1.80
C PHE A 78 -17.74 3.50 3.18
N MET A 79 -16.90 4.35 3.76
CA MET A 79 -16.20 4.06 5.03
C MET A 79 -16.23 5.24 6.02
N PRO A 80 -17.39 5.91 6.23
CA PRO A 80 -17.43 7.16 7.00
C PRO A 80 -17.04 6.94 8.48
N LYS A 81 -17.32 5.76 9.03
CA LYS A 81 -17.04 5.41 10.43
C LYS A 81 -15.76 4.58 10.62
N ASP A 82 -15.15 4.09 9.53
CA ASP A 82 -13.97 3.24 9.60
C ASP A 82 -12.70 4.08 9.75
N THR A 83 -11.80 3.67 10.62
CA THR A 83 -10.42 4.19 10.63
C THR A 83 -9.58 3.41 9.63
N VAL A 84 -8.90 4.11 8.74
CA VAL A 84 -7.94 3.53 7.78
C VAL A 84 -6.54 3.85 8.30
N GLU A 85 -5.97 2.94 9.08
CA GLU A 85 -4.69 3.18 9.80
C GLU A 85 -3.55 3.51 8.82
N GLY A 86 -3.57 2.88 7.64
CA GLY A 86 -2.58 3.13 6.59
C GLY A 86 -2.57 4.56 6.08
N GLU A 87 -3.69 5.29 6.17
CA GLU A 87 -3.73 6.72 5.81
C GLU A 87 -2.90 7.57 6.77
N GLN A 88 -3.12 7.42 8.07
CA GLN A 88 -2.42 8.19 9.07
C GLN A 88 -0.90 7.96 8.95
N LEU A 89 -0.49 6.69 8.92
CA LEU A 89 0.90 6.32 8.73
C LEU A 89 1.48 6.92 7.44
N ALA A 90 0.74 6.81 6.32
CA ALA A 90 1.18 7.35 5.03
C ALA A 90 1.44 8.87 5.12
N ARG A 91 0.55 9.62 5.76
CA ARG A 91 0.71 11.07 5.93
C ARG A 91 1.91 11.44 6.80
N GLU A 92 2.15 10.67 7.85
CA GLU A 92 3.28 10.91 8.77
C GLU A 92 4.63 10.61 8.12
N ILE A 93 4.76 9.47 7.41
CA ILE A 93 6.05 9.05 6.85
C ILE A 93 6.36 9.63 5.46
N ALA A 94 5.34 10.06 4.71
CA ALA A 94 5.52 10.48 3.33
C ALA A 94 6.52 11.63 3.14
N PRO A 95 6.54 12.69 3.96
CA PRO A 95 7.52 13.77 3.82
C PRO A 95 8.97 13.26 3.89
N TYR A 96 9.23 12.30 4.78
CA TYR A 96 10.53 11.67 4.89
C TYR A 96 10.84 10.80 3.66
N ILE A 97 9.95 9.87 3.34
CA ILE A 97 10.12 8.91 2.22
C ILE A 97 10.34 9.66 0.90
N LEU A 98 9.49 10.63 0.58
CA LEU A 98 9.54 11.37 -0.68
C LEU A 98 10.80 12.22 -0.82
N ARG A 99 11.41 12.66 0.28
CA ARG A 99 12.62 13.50 0.30
C ARG A 99 13.91 12.68 0.36
N LYS A 100 13.93 11.59 1.13
CA LYS A 100 15.16 10.89 1.51
C LYS A 100 15.40 9.60 0.75
N ILE A 101 14.36 8.94 0.24
CA ILE A 101 14.50 7.63 -0.38
C ILE A 101 14.48 7.74 -1.91
N ASN A 102 15.34 6.95 -2.56
CA ASN A 102 15.34 6.86 -4.01
C ASN A 102 14.02 6.27 -4.52
N LYS A 103 13.24 7.11 -5.18
CA LYS A 103 11.89 6.80 -5.67
C LYS A 103 11.85 5.62 -6.65
N LYS A 104 12.93 5.37 -7.38
CA LYS A 104 13.05 4.24 -8.32
C LYS A 104 13.15 2.88 -7.60
N LYS A 105 13.51 2.88 -6.32
CA LYS A 105 13.64 1.65 -5.52
C LYS A 105 12.33 1.20 -4.87
N ILE A 106 11.36 2.11 -4.74
CA ILE A 106 10.07 1.85 -4.10
C ILE A 106 8.92 2.50 -4.88
N PRO A 107 8.77 2.22 -6.19
CA PRO A 107 7.78 2.88 -7.03
C PRO A 107 6.33 2.66 -6.59
N LEU A 108 5.98 1.47 -6.06
CA LEU A 108 4.63 1.18 -5.58
C LEU A 108 4.29 2.02 -4.35
N MET A 109 5.21 2.07 -3.38
CA MET A 109 5.05 2.89 -2.19
C MET A 109 4.91 4.37 -2.56
N ILE A 110 5.76 4.88 -3.46
CA ILE A 110 5.70 6.27 -3.91
C ILE A 110 4.34 6.61 -4.55
N ASN A 111 3.83 5.72 -5.40
CA ASN A 111 2.53 5.93 -6.04
C ASN A 111 1.40 5.93 -5.01
N LEU A 112 1.40 4.98 -4.07
CA LEU A 112 0.42 4.92 -2.99
C LEU A 112 0.44 6.20 -2.13
N LEU A 113 1.62 6.63 -1.68
CA LEU A 113 1.77 7.85 -0.88
C LEU A 113 1.23 9.07 -1.62
N LYS A 114 1.54 9.23 -2.91
CA LYS A 114 1.02 10.33 -3.73
C LYS A 114 -0.49 10.28 -3.91
N THR A 115 -1.05 9.08 -4.10
CA THR A 115 -2.50 8.88 -4.21
C THR A 115 -3.22 9.37 -2.95
N ILE A 116 -2.70 9.02 -1.77
CA ILE A 116 -3.28 9.42 -0.49
C ILE A 116 -3.07 10.92 -0.23
N LEU A 117 -1.82 11.41 -0.36
CA LEU A 117 -1.47 12.80 -0.02
C LEU A 117 -2.15 13.83 -0.90
N TYR A 118 -2.20 13.56 -2.20
CA TYR A 118 -2.74 14.50 -3.19
C TYR A 118 -4.16 14.18 -3.60
N ASN A 119 -4.79 13.20 -2.93
CA ASN A 119 -6.17 12.75 -3.19
C ASN A 119 -6.41 12.47 -4.68
N LYS A 120 -5.45 11.84 -5.34
CA LYS A 120 -5.52 11.50 -6.77
C LYS A 120 -6.20 10.15 -6.98
N LYS A 121 -6.78 9.97 -8.18
CA LYS A 121 -7.12 8.64 -8.69
C LYS A 121 -5.84 7.90 -9.07
N ILE A 122 -5.90 6.59 -9.02
CA ILE A 122 -4.82 5.73 -9.51
C ILE A 122 -4.77 5.79 -11.03
#